data_18f468627173da24772db4304ec9c560
#
_entry.id   18f468627173da24772db4304ec9c560
#
_cell.length_a   1.000
_cell.length_b   1.000
_cell.length_c   1.000
_cell.angle_alpha   90.00
_cell.angle_beta   90.00
_cell.angle_gamma   90.00
#
_symmetry.space_group_name_H-M   'P 1'
#
loop_
_entity.id
_entity.type
_entity.pdbx_description
1 polymer ?
#
loop_
_entity_poly.entity_id
_entity_poly.type
_entity_poly.pdbx_seq_one_letter_code
_entity_poly.pdbx_strand_id
1 'polypeptide(L)' 'MDRRQNGGRQRYIVQQFVKNISDDTERLVCFLYMRNATDYDICKQLKIDQFRLDAIKLKLALELKKAGIEIKEK' A
#
# COMPACT_ATOMS: atom_id res chain seq x y z
N MET A 1 -10.05 19.31 15.65
CA MET A 1 -8.81 19.04 15.81
C MET A 1 -8.47 17.63 15.88
N ASP A 2 -9.24 16.92 16.44
CA ASP A 2 -8.94 15.55 16.62
C ASP A 2 -8.95 14.74 15.37
N ARG A 3 -9.71 15.16 14.39
CA ARG A 3 -9.71 14.45 13.15
C ARG A 3 -8.37 14.42 12.51
N ARG A 4 -7.65 15.49 12.62
CA ARG A 4 -6.35 15.54 12.05
C ARG A 4 -5.42 14.60 12.72
N GLN A 5 -5.57 14.47 14.03
CA GLN A 5 -4.74 13.55 14.74
C GLN A 5 -4.98 12.13 14.33
N ASN A 6 -6.24 11.78 14.13
CA ASN A 6 -6.54 10.41 13.69
C ASN A 6 -5.94 10.14 12.34
N GLY A 7 -6.06 11.08 11.43
CA GLY A 7 -5.49 10.89 10.12
C GLY A 7 -3.99 10.78 10.18
N GLY A 8 -3.38 11.57 11.04
CA GLY A 8 -1.94 11.53 11.18
C GLY A 8 -1.46 10.22 11.73
N ARG A 9 -2.19 9.68 12.70
CA ARG A 9 -1.81 8.42 13.30
C ARG A 9 -1.88 7.29 12.28
N GLN A 10 -2.95 7.25 11.51
CA GLN A 10 -3.10 6.22 10.51
C GLN A 10 -2.01 6.30 9.47
N ARG A 11 -1.70 7.51 9.05
CA ARG A 11 -0.65 7.71 8.07
C ARG A 11 0.70 7.25 8.61
N TYR A 12 0.95 7.53 9.87
CA TYR A 12 2.20 7.11 10.50
C TYR A 12 2.33 5.60 10.51
N ILE A 13 1.25 4.90 10.85
CA ILE A 13 1.27 3.44 10.89
C ILE A 13 1.55 2.87 9.51
N VAL A 14 0.90 3.42 8.50
CA VAL A 14 1.12 2.95 7.14
C VAL A 14 2.54 3.21 6.70
N GLN A 15 3.09 4.36 7.05
CA GLN A 15 4.47 4.65 6.69
C GLN A 15 5.44 3.69 7.34
N GLN A 16 5.19 3.33 8.59
CA GLN A 16 6.04 2.36 9.26
C GLN A 16 5.92 1.00 8.59
N PHE A 17 4.71 0.63 8.19
CA PHE A 17 4.51 -0.61 7.49
C PHE A 17 5.31 -0.64 6.18
N VAL A 18 5.24 0.44 5.42
CA VAL A 18 5.95 0.51 4.14
C VAL A 18 7.45 0.39 4.35
N LYS A 19 7.96 1.03 5.39
CA LYS A 19 9.39 0.96 5.67
C LYS A 19 9.87 -0.43 5.98
N ASN A 20 8.97 -1.27 6.51
CA ASN A 20 9.34 -2.62 6.88
C ASN A 20 9.19 -3.62 5.75
N ILE A 21 8.71 -3.20 4.61
CA ILE A 21 8.62 -4.07 3.47
C ILE A 21 10.01 -4.23 2.88
N SER A 22 10.49 -5.47 2.83
CA SER A 22 11.86 -5.68 2.35
C SER A 22 11.95 -5.73 0.83
N ASP A 23 10.89 -6.09 0.15
CA ASP A 23 10.91 -6.16 -1.31
C ASP A 23 10.68 -4.77 -1.89
N ASP A 24 11.62 -4.30 -2.70
CA ASP A 24 11.54 -2.96 -3.28
C ASP A 24 10.31 -2.80 -4.16
N THR A 25 10.00 -3.80 -4.96
CA THR A 25 8.85 -3.70 -5.85
C THR A 25 7.56 -3.59 -5.06
N GLU A 26 7.44 -4.40 -4.02
CA GLU A 26 6.24 -4.33 -3.18
C GLU A 26 6.14 -2.99 -2.48
N ARG A 27 7.27 -2.47 -2.04
CA ARG A 27 7.28 -1.17 -1.38
C ARG A 27 6.81 -0.08 -2.33
N LEU A 28 7.29 -0.12 -3.56
CA LEU A 28 6.88 0.86 -4.55
C LEU A 28 5.41 0.74 -4.89
N VAL A 29 4.90 -0.48 -4.99
CA VAL A 29 3.48 -0.68 -5.25
C VAL A 29 2.66 -0.04 -4.14
N CYS A 30 3.04 -0.28 -2.90
CA CYS A 30 2.32 0.27 -1.77
C CYS A 30 2.37 1.80 -1.80
N PHE A 31 3.54 2.34 -2.06
CA PHE A 31 3.72 3.77 -2.12
C PHE A 31 2.85 4.40 -3.22
N LEU A 32 2.81 3.78 -4.37
CA LEU A 32 2.03 4.31 -5.49
C LEU A 32 0.53 4.25 -5.18
N TYR A 33 0.10 3.19 -4.52
CA TYR A 33 -1.30 3.12 -4.12
C TYR A 33 -1.66 4.23 -3.15
N MET A 34 -0.75 4.55 -2.25
CA MET A 34 -1.00 5.64 -1.32
C MET A 34 -1.14 6.98 -2.04
N ARG A 35 -0.61 7.06 -3.23
CA ARG A 35 -0.72 8.27 -4.05
C ARG A 35 -1.85 8.19 -5.04
N ASN A 36 -2.71 7.20 -4.88
CA ASN A 36 -3.89 7.04 -5.75
C ASN A 36 -3.56 6.69 -7.18
N ALA A 37 -2.44 6.03 -7.39
CA ALA A 37 -2.09 5.58 -8.74
C ALA A 37 -3.01 4.44 -9.14
N THR A 38 -3.31 4.34 -10.42
CA THR A 38 -4.13 3.26 -10.91
C THR A 38 -3.28 2.02 -11.14
N ASP A 39 -3.94 0.88 -11.26
CA ASP A 39 -3.22 -0.36 -11.56
C ASP A 39 -2.44 -0.24 -12.85
N TYR A 40 -3.04 0.37 -13.85
CA TYR A 40 -2.38 0.55 -15.13
C TYR A 40 -1.09 1.36 -14.96
N ASP A 41 -1.18 2.45 -14.20
CA ASP A 41 -0.01 3.29 -13.98
C ASP A 41 1.09 2.52 -13.25
N ILE A 42 0.70 1.75 -12.26
CA ILE A 42 1.69 1.00 -11.48
C ILE A 42 2.38 -0.03 -12.35
N CYS A 43 1.60 -0.77 -13.12
CA CYS A 43 2.17 -1.77 -14.00
C CYS A 43 3.13 -1.14 -14.99
N LYS A 44 2.75 0.00 -15.51
CA LYS A 44 3.57 0.67 -16.51
C LYS A 44 4.86 1.18 -15.90
N GLN A 45 4.77 1.81 -14.74
CA GLN A 45 5.95 2.37 -14.11
C GLN A 45 6.92 1.30 -13.64
N LEU A 46 6.41 0.21 -13.11
CA LEU A 46 7.25 -0.84 -12.57
C LEU A 46 7.55 -1.94 -13.58
N LYS A 47 6.92 -1.86 -14.76
CA LYS A 47 7.13 -2.84 -15.81
C LYS A 47 6.79 -4.25 -15.35
N ILE A 48 5.65 -4.37 -14.72
CA ILE A 48 5.13 -5.66 -14.30
C ILE A 48 3.76 -5.81 -14.95
N ASP A 49 3.27 -7.06 -15.02
CA ASP A 49 1.97 -7.28 -15.62
C ASP A 49 0.90 -7.25 -14.53
N GLN A 50 -0.34 -7.29 -14.96
CA GLN A 50 -1.46 -7.21 -14.02
C GLN A 50 -1.47 -8.42 -13.09
N PHE A 51 -1.09 -9.56 -13.61
CA PHE A 51 -1.08 -10.78 -12.81
C PHE A 51 -0.13 -10.64 -11.63
N ARG A 52 1.04 -10.12 -11.89
CA ARG A 52 2.01 -9.93 -10.83
C ARG A 52 1.54 -8.87 -9.85
N LEU A 53 0.95 -7.80 -10.36
CA LEU A 53 0.44 -6.75 -9.49
C LEU A 53 -0.65 -7.30 -8.58
N ASP A 54 -1.54 -8.12 -9.13
CA ASP A 54 -2.60 -8.70 -8.32
C ASP A 54 -2.04 -9.55 -7.20
N ALA A 55 -1.00 -10.31 -7.48
CA ALA A 55 -0.36 -11.13 -6.46
C ALA A 55 0.24 -10.25 -5.37
N ILE A 56 0.87 -9.16 -5.75
CA ILE A 56 1.46 -8.24 -4.78
C ILE A 56 0.37 -7.58 -3.95
N LYS A 57 -0.72 -7.18 -4.60
CA LYS A 57 -1.82 -6.55 -3.87
C LYS A 57 -2.38 -7.49 -2.81
N LEU A 58 -2.55 -8.73 -3.18
CA LEU A 58 -3.09 -9.71 -2.24
C LEU A 58 -2.15 -9.88 -1.06
N LYS A 59 -0.86 -9.98 -1.34
CA LYS A 59 0.12 -10.15 -0.28
C LYS A 59 0.12 -8.94 0.64
N LEU A 60 0.11 -7.75 0.08
CA LEU A 60 0.11 -6.54 0.88
C LEU A 60 -1.16 -6.42 1.72
N ALA A 61 -2.30 -6.82 1.16
CA ALA A 61 -3.53 -6.76 1.92
C ALA A 61 -3.47 -7.67 3.13
N LEU A 62 -2.90 -8.86 2.95
CA LEU A 62 -2.78 -9.78 4.07
C LEU A 62 -1.83 -9.24 5.12
N GLU A 63 -0.73 -8.64 4.69
CA GLU A 63 0.24 -8.09 5.63
C GLU A 63 -0.35 -6.91 6.40
N LEU A 64 -1.10 -6.07 5.71
CA LEU A 64 -1.74 -4.94 6.36
C LEU A 64 -2.75 -5.43 7.40
N LYS A 65 -3.48 -6.46 7.05
CA LYS A 65 -4.46 -7.00 7.98
C LYS A 65 -3.78 -7.55 9.23
N LYS A 66 -2.65 -8.22 9.04
CA LYS A 66 -1.90 -8.73 10.17
C LYS A 66 -1.38 -7.62 11.05
N ALA A 67 -1.05 -6.48 10.45
CA ALA A 67 -0.55 -5.35 11.20
C ALA A 67 -1.67 -4.54 11.85
N GLY A 68 -2.93 -4.96 11.66
CA GLY A 68 -4.04 -4.26 12.26
C GLY A 68 -4.50 -3.04 11.48
N ILE A 69 -4.09 -2.93 10.24
CA ILE A 69 -4.50 -1.81 9.40
C ILE A 69 -5.61 -2.27 8.49
N GLU A 70 -6.74 -1.59 8.58
CA GLU A 70 -7.88 -1.95 7.75
C GLU A 70 -7.91 -1.12 6.50
N ILE A 71 -8.14 -1.77 5.38
CA ILE A 71 -8.30 -1.08 4.12
C ILE A 71 -9.76 -1.04 3.80
N LYS A 72 -10.31 0.18 3.73
CA LYS A 72 -11.71 0.30 3.40
C LYS A 72 -11.85 0.42 1.92
N GLU A 73 -12.64 -0.49 1.37
CA GLU A 73 -12.85 -0.42 -0.04
C GLU A 73 -14.25 -0.07 -0.30
N LYS A 74 -14.47 0.62 -1.32
CA LYS A 74 -15.79 1.00 -1.54
C LYS A 74 -16.44 0.23 -2.47
#